data_64db347fb0f7be46c08f08862ccf82da
#
_entry.id   64db347fb0f7be46c08f08862ccf82da
#
_cell.length_a   1.000
_cell.length_b   1.000
_cell.length_c   1.000
_cell.angle_alpha   90.00
_cell.angle_beta   90.00
_cell.angle_gamma   90.00
#
_symmetry.space_group_name_H-M   'P 1'
#
loop_
_entity.id
_entity.type
_entity.pdbx_description
1 polymer ?
#
loop_
_entity_poly.entity_id
_entity_poly.type
_entity_poly.pdbx_seq_one_letter_code
_entity_poly.pdbx_strand_id
1 'polypeptide(L)'
;MSPMPRDWSALGERLAAWAPPQGAFDPLGAWSLRYARHALIPELDGTPGRGASSGTLLLQQKPEPEAIRLCATETVTTGFSTPTTVAEMICSKEALLTPRRWSINIRWQTSAPGKAHTGELDQERSGRAEGSDLVFKAKKEHRRPAPERWTSLWNLFAAVQRLPFADSSVLTFDLFEELELHKPGHRLAYVGQHPVSWGDKTLALHAFEQTGRGTLPWRWWLDGQHRVLLAAGGRRAYLLDTSAKGGVA
;
A
#
# COMPACT_ATOMS: atom_id res chain seq x y z
N MET A 1 21.98 6.00 -21.50
CA MET A 1 21.15 5.24 -20.55
C MET A 1 20.69 6.19 -19.46
N SER A 2 19.39 6.36 -19.25
CA SER A 2 18.90 7.11 -18.08
C SER A 2 19.31 6.37 -16.81
N PRO A 3 19.77 7.05 -15.76
CA PRO A 3 20.08 6.42 -14.50
C PRO A 3 18.80 5.76 -13.91
N MET A 4 19.00 4.62 -13.25
CA MET A 4 17.91 3.95 -12.54
C MET A 4 17.27 4.93 -11.55
N PRO A 5 15.93 5.04 -11.52
CA PRO A 5 15.26 5.87 -10.54
C PRO A 5 15.67 5.52 -9.11
N ARG A 6 15.78 6.55 -8.26
CA ARG A 6 16.24 6.40 -6.87
C ARG A 6 15.50 5.33 -6.08
N ASP A 7 14.21 5.19 -6.32
CA ASP A 7 13.35 4.19 -5.65
C ASP A 7 13.81 2.77 -5.94
N TRP A 8 14.11 2.47 -7.22
CA TRP A 8 14.61 1.17 -7.66
C TRP A 8 16.04 0.93 -7.20
N SER A 9 16.92 1.94 -7.33
CA SER A 9 18.31 1.83 -6.88
C SER A 9 18.43 1.55 -5.38
N ALA A 10 17.46 1.99 -4.59
CA ALA A 10 17.43 1.74 -3.16
C ALA A 10 17.22 0.26 -2.79
N LEU A 11 16.65 -0.53 -3.71
CA LEU A 11 16.44 -1.97 -3.52
C LEU A 11 17.68 -2.80 -3.87
N GLY A 12 18.62 -2.23 -4.66
CA GLY A 12 19.93 -2.82 -4.95
C GLY A 12 19.87 -4.28 -5.41
N GLU A 13 20.63 -5.14 -4.73
CA GLU A 13 20.73 -6.57 -5.04
C GLU A 13 19.39 -7.32 -4.94
N ARG A 14 18.37 -6.77 -4.24
CA ARG A 14 17.03 -7.40 -4.15
C ARG A 14 16.36 -7.51 -5.51
N LEU A 15 16.74 -6.67 -6.46
CA LEU A 15 16.25 -6.72 -7.83
C LEU A 15 16.93 -7.82 -8.67
N ALA A 16 18.07 -8.34 -8.27
CA ALA A 16 18.82 -9.30 -9.08
C ALA A 16 18.01 -10.58 -9.39
N ALA A 17 17.28 -11.09 -8.39
CA ALA A 17 16.42 -12.27 -8.55
C ALA A 17 14.96 -11.92 -8.92
N TRP A 18 14.60 -10.65 -8.96
CA TRP A 18 13.24 -10.24 -9.28
C TRP A 18 13.01 -10.26 -10.79
N ALA A 19 11.85 -10.73 -11.20
CA ALA A 19 11.39 -10.71 -12.58
C ALA A 19 10.00 -10.07 -12.66
N PRO A 20 9.69 -9.30 -13.74
CA PRO A 20 8.35 -8.78 -13.92
C PRO A 20 7.34 -9.93 -13.97
N PRO A 21 6.13 -9.71 -13.41
CA PRO A 21 5.09 -10.71 -13.49
C PRO A 21 4.68 -10.95 -14.94
N GLN A 22 4.35 -12.18 -15.24
CA GLN A 22 3.83 -12.60 -16.54
C GLN A 22 2.31 -12.79 -16.45
N GLY A 23 1.62 -12.72 -17.60
CA GLY A 23 0.19 -12.96 -17.71
C GLY A 23 -0.68 -11.73 -17.57
N ALA A 24 -1.94 -11.88 -17.99
CA ALA A 24 -2.92 -10.80 -17.96
C ALA A 24 -3.26 -10.37 -16.52
N PHE A 25 -3.57 -9.10 -16.38
CA PHE A 25 -4.03 -8.51 -15.13
C PHE A 25 -5.22 -7.59 -15.39
N ASP A 26 -6.31 -7.79 -14.67
CA ASP A 26 -7.48 -6.91 -14.70
C ASP A 26 -7.57 -6.10 -13.41
N PRO A 27 -7.25 -4.80 -13.43
CA PRO A 27 -7.32 -3.95 -12.26
C PRO A 27 -8.75 -3.74 -11.73
N LEU A 28 -9.77 -4.03 -12.53
CA LEU A 28 -11.18 -3.92 -12.14
C LEU A 28 -11.74 -5.24 -11.63
N GLY A 29 -11.09 -6.35 -11.93
CA GLY A 29 -11.48 -7.70 -11.57
C GLY A 29 -11.13 -8.09 -10.13
N ALA A 30 -11.27 -9.38 -9.84
CA ALA A 30 -10.77 -9.97 -8.60
C ALA A 30 -9.28 -10.27 -8.75
N TRP A 31 -8.48 -9.87 -7.76
CA TRP A 31 -7.05 -10.14 -7.76
C TRP A 31 -6.49 -10.24 -6.33
N SER A 32 -5.33 -10.88 -6.23
CA SER A 32 -4.53 -11.01 -5.02
C SER A 32 -3.08 -10.70 -5.35
N LEU A 33 -2.52 -9.67 -4.74
CA LEU A 33 -1.15 -9.21 -4.96
C LEU A 33 -0.38 -9.19 -3.63
N ARG A 34 0.76 -9.86 -3.61
CA ARG A 34 1.68 -9.87 -2.48
C ARG A 34 2.87 -8.97 -2.77
N TYR A 35 3.26 -8.18 -1.80
CA TYR A 35 4.43 -7.31 -1.87
C TYR A 35 5.41 -7.65 -0.76
N ALA A 36 6.69 -7.69 -1.08
CA ALA A 36 7.76 -7.64 -0.09
C ALA A 36 7.95 -6.18 0.36
N ARG A 37 7.92 -5.96 1.66
CA ARG A 37 8.18 -4.65 2.26
C ARG A 37 9.67 -4.51 2.54
N HIS A 38 10.26 -3.38 2.13
CA HIS A 38 11.67 -3.07 2.29
C HIS A 38 11.87 -1.73 3.00
N ALA A 39 12.92 -1.65 3.83
CA ALA A 39 13.35 -0.40 4.42
C ALA A 39 14.14 0.42 3.39
N LEU A 40 13.82 1.71 3.20
CA LEU A 40 14.56 2.61 2.30
C LEU A 40 15.69 3.38 3.00
N ILE A 41 15.62 3.50 4.30
CA ILE A 41 16.65 4.12 5.14
C ILE A 41 16.99 3.18 6.29
N PRO A 42 18.24 3.12 6.74
CA PRO A 42 18.60 2.40 7.95
C PRO A 42 17.85 2.99 9.14
N GLU A 43 17.29 2.14 9.99
CA GLU A 43 16.73 2.59 11.26
C GLU A 43 17.84 2.69 12.30
N LEU A 44 17.68 3.60 13.27
CA LEU A 44 18.74 3.95 14.25
C LEU A 44 18.99 2.89 15.32
N ASP A 45 18.17 1.84 15.37
CA ASP A 45 18.09 0.87 16.48
C ASP A 45 18.39 -0.57 16.10
N GLY A 46 19.24 -0.77 15.08
CA GLY A 46 19.70 -2.12 14.68
C GLY A 46 18.74 -2.89 13.78
N THR A 47 17.76 -2.24 13.20
CA THR A 47 16.91 -2.81 12.16
C THR A 47 17.65 -3.02 10.83
N PRO A 48 17.09 -3.84 9.93
CA PRO A 48 17.77 -4.22 8.69
C PRO A 48 18.21 -3.00 7.86
N GLY A 49 19.40 -3.06 7.31
CA GLY A 49 19.97 -2.01 6.47
C GLY A 49 19.11 -1.66 5.25
N ARG A 50 19.47 -0.58 4.56
CA ARG A 50 18.78 -0.10 3.37
C ARG A 50 18.53 -1.22 2.35
N GLY A 51 17.29 -1.35 1.88
CA GLY A 51 16.86 -2.40 0.95
C GLY A 51 16.53 -3.74 1.62
N ALA A 52 16.78 -3.90 2.92
CA ALA A 52 16.45 -5.15 3.61
C ALA A 52 14.94 -5.37 3.70
N SER A 53 14.54 -6.64 3.69
CA SER A 53 13.15 -7.01 3.93
C SER A 53 12.72 -6.62 5.35
N SER A 54 11.60 -5.95 5.47
CA SER A 54 11.02 -5.50 6.73
C SER A 54 9.55 -5.93 6.88
N GLY A 55 9.13 -6.94 6.11
CA GLY A 55 7.78 -7.49 6.20
C GLY A 55 7.14 -7.78 4.84
N THR A 56 5.84 -7.90 4.85
CA THR A 56 5.03 -8.19 3.65
C THR A 56 3.72 -7.43 3.69
N LEU A 57 3.14 -7.18 2.51
CA LEU A 57 1.78 -6.70 2.35
C LEU A 57 1.06 -7.61 1.34
N LEU A 58 -0.04 -8.23 1.76
CA LEU A 58 -0.97 -8.93 0.88
C LEU A 58 -2.20 -8.05 0.68
N LEU A 59 -2.53 -7.75 -0.56
CA LEU A 59 -3.73 -7.04 -0.94
C LEU A 59 -4.62 -7.93 -1.79
N GLN A 60 -5.91 -7.94 -1.48
CA GLN A 60 -6.90 -8.72 -2.20
C GLN A 60 -8.10 -7.84 -2.53
N GLN A 61 -8.46 -7.79 -3.79
CA GLN A 61 -9.66 -7.09 -4.27
C GLN A 61 -10.70 -8.09 -4.72
N LYS A 62 -11.95 -7.87 -4.35
CA LYS A 62 -13.11 -8.59 -4.86
C LYS A 62 -14.21 -7.59 -5.23
N PRO A 63 -14.55 -7.46 -6.51
CA PRO A 63 -15.72 -6.69 -6.91
C PRO A 63 -17.01 -7.31 -6.38
N GLU A 64 -17.91 -6.46 -5.93
CA GLU A 64 -19.28 -6.78 -5.51
C GLU A 64 -20.28 -5.95 -6.34
N PRO A 65 -21.57 -6.28 -6.39
CA PRO A 65 -22.54 -5.55 -7.22
C PRO A 65 -22.52 -4.03 -7.00
N GLU A 66 -22.45 -3.55 -5.76
CA GLU A 66 -22.52 -2.13 -5.39
C GLU A 66 -21.27 -1.60 -4.69
N ALA A 67 -20.22 -2.41 -4.58
CA ALA A 67 -19.04 -2.07 -3.80
C ALA A 67 -17.78 -2.77 -4.35
N ILE A 68 -16.66 -2.43 -3.77
CA ILE A 68 -15.41 -3.19 -3.88
C ILE A 68 -15.02 -3.63 -2.46
N ARG A 69 -14.87 -4.92 -2.24
CA ARG A 69 -14.21 -5.42 -1.03
C ARG A 69 -12.71 -5.40 -1.24
N LEU A 70 -12.00 -4.75 -0.34
CA LEU A 70 -10.55 -4.73 -0.31
C LEU A 70 -10.07 -5.25 1.05
N CYS A 71 -9.19 -6.25 1.03
CA CYS A 71 -8.53 -6.78 2.22
C CYS A 71 -7.04 -6.49 2.13
N ALA A 72 -6.46 -6.00 3.22
CA ALA A 72 -5.03 -5.78 3.37
C ALA A 72 -4.51 -6.57 4.58
N THR A 73 -3.50 -7.41 4.38
CA THR A 73 -2.76 -8.03 5.48
C THR A 73 -1.32 -7.56 5.40
N GLU A 74 -0.93 -6.73 6.35
CA GLU A 74 0.43 -6.19 6.44
C GLU A 74 1.13 -6.74 7.67
N THR A 75 2.28 -7.37 7.46
CA THR A 75 3.18 -7.83 8.52
C THR A 75 4.42 -6.97 8.48
N VAL A 76 4.80 -6.40 9.61
CA VAL A 76 5.99 -5.56 9.75
C VAL A 76 6.95 -6.24 10.71
N THR A 77 8.17 -6.54 10.24
CA THR A 77 9.21 -7.10 11.11
C THR A 77 10.05 -5.95 11.66
N THR A 78 10.04 -5.80 12.96
CA THR A 78 10.94 -4.91 13.69
C THR A 78 11.95 -5.74 14.49
N GLY A 79 12.99 -5.14 15.06
CA GLY A 79 13.98 -5.87 15.87
C GLY A 79 13.40 -6.60 17.09
N PHE A 80 12.21 -6.19 17.56
CA PHE A 80 11.64 -6.66 18.82
C PHE A 80 10.24 -7.30 18.68
N SER A 81 9.55 -7.05 17.61
CA SER A 81 8.17 -7.51 17.42
C SER A 81 7.80 -7.63 15.95
N THR A 82 6.75 -8.40 15.71
CA THR A 82 6.19 -8.58 14.37
C THR A 82 4.68 -8.32 14.42
N PRO A 83 4.25 -7.05 14.37
CA PRO A 83 2.83 -6.75 14.24
C PRO A 83 2.30 -7.21 12.88
N THR A 84 1.13 -7.84 12.92
CA THR A 84 0.32 -8.14 11.73
C THR A 84 -0.97 -7.37 11.80
N THR A 85 -1.20 -6.53 10.81
CA THR A 85 -2.42 -5.76 10.64
C THR A 85 -3.28 -6.42 9.56
N VAL A 86 -4.51 -6.73 9.89
CA VAL A 86 -5.53 -7.17 8.92
C VAL A 86 -6.60 -6.09 8.84
N ALA A 87 -6.76 -5.48 7.68
CA ALA A 87 -7.78 -4.49 7.40
C ALA A 87 -8.75 -5.03 6.33
N GLU A 88 -10.04 -5.01 6.63
CA GLU A 88 -11.11 -5.32 5.69
C GLU A 88 -11.91 -4.05 5.41
N MET A 89 -12.14 -3.74 4.16
CA MET A 89 -12.79 -2.51 3.72
C MET A 89 -13.86 -2.81 2.67
N ILE A 90 -15.04 -2.23 2.86
CA ILE A 90 -16.08 -2.14 1.83
C ILE A 90 -15.99 -0.73 1.27
N CYS A 91 -15.66 -0.59 0.01
CA CYS A 91 -15.30 0.66 -0.64
C CYS A 91 -16.32 1.06 -1.71
N SER A 92 -16.41 2.36 -2.01
CA SER A 92 -17.11 2.83 -3.20
C SER A 92 -16.42 2.33 -4.47
N LYS A 93 -17.16 2.34 -5.60
CA LYS A 93 -16.58 2.03 -6.93
C LYS A 93 -15.89 3.23 -7.59
N GLU A 94 -15.88 4.38 -6.92
CA GLU A 94 -15.24 5.60 -7.40
C GLU A 94 -13.71 5.46 -7.51
N ALA A 95 -13.08 6.39 -8.19
CA ALA A 95 -11.64 6.35 -8.49
C ALA A 95 -10.74 6.18 -7.24
N LEU A 96 -11.13 6.77 -6.11
CA LEU A 96 -10.37 6.69 -4.85
C LEU A 96 -10.66 5.45 -4.02
N LEU A 97 -11.67 4.64 -4.39
CA LEU A 97 -12.12 3.48 -3.60
C LEU A 97 -12.33 3.86 -2.13
N THR A 98 -13.06 4.95 -1.90
CA THR A 98 -13.32 5.49 -0.56
C THR A 98 -13.97 4.44 0.34
N PRO A 99 -13.40 4.10 1.49
CA PRO A 99 -13.99 3.13 2.41
C PRO A 99 -15.34 3.64 2.95
N ARG A 100 -16.37 2.80 2.84
CA ARG A 100 -17.70 3.05 3.45
C ARG A 100 -17.85 2.37 4.81
N ARG A 101 -17.17 1.24 4.97
CA ARG A 101 -17.06 0.48 6.21
C ARG A 101 -15.71 -0.21 6.26
N TRP A 102 -15.14 -0.29 7.43
CA TRP A 102 -13.86 -0.98 7.62
C TRP A 102 -13.75 -1.59 9.02
N SER A 103 -12.91 -2.61 9.13
CA SER A 103 -12.39 -3.15 10.38
C SER A 103 -10.89 -3.33 10.28
N ILE A 104 -10.19 -3.16 11.39
CA ILE A 104 -8.74 -3.34 11.51
C ILE A 104 -8.49 -4.18 12.75
N ASN A 105 -7.74 -5.27 12.57
CA ASN A 105 -7.24 -6.11 13.65
C ASN A 105 -5.71 -6.07 13.61
N ILE A 106 -5.09 -5.67 14.71
CA ILE A 106 -3.63 -5.66 14.87
C ILE A 106 -3.28 -6.71 15.92
N ARG A 107 -2.44 -7.66 15.54
CA ARG A 107 -1.92 -8.72 16.42
C ARG A 107 -0.40 -8.56 16.53
N TRP A 108 0.10 -8.58 17.73
CA TRP A 108 1.51 -8.41 18.03
C TRP A 108 2.15 -9.75 18.39
N GLN A 109 3.20 -10.12 17.66
CA GLN A 109 4.04 -11.24 18.03
C GLN A 109 5.38 -10.69 18.57
N THR A 110 5.76 -11.08 19.77
CA THR A 110 7.06 -10.70 20.31
C THR A 110 8.12 -11.67 19.82
N SER A 111 9.24 -11.13 19.35
CA SER A 111 10.42 -11.90 18.94
C SER A 111 11.38 -12.15 20.11
N ALA A 112 11.06 -11.67 21.31
CA ALA A 112 11.93 -11.83 22.48
C ALA A 112 11.90 -13.27 22.98
N PRO A 113 13.06 -13.97 23.09
CA PRO A 113 13.14 -15.31 23.65
C PRO A 113 12.53 -15.37 25.05
N GLY A 114 11.66 -16.35 25.31
CA GLY A 114 11.06 -16.60 26.60
C GLY A 114 9.92 -15.68 27.04
N LYS A 115 9.49 -14.73 26.20
CA LYS A 115 8.28 -13.93 26.46
C LYS A 115 7.12 -14.44 25.61
N ALA A 116 6.10 -14.98 26.27
CA ALA A 116 4.85 -15.30 25.61
C ALA A 116 4.13 -14.00 25.20
N HIS A 117 3.47 -14.03 24.04
CA HIS A 117 2.57 -12.98 23.66
C HIS A 117 1.37 -12.95 24.62
N THR A 118 1.12 -11.83 25.27
CA THR A 118 0.04 -11.71 26.27
C THR A 118 -1.28 -11.24 25.67
N GLY A 119 -1.31 -10.82 24.40
CA GLY A 119 -2.48 -10.19 23.76
C GLY A 119 -2.76 -8.75 24.20
N GLU A 120 -2.05 -8.23 25.19
CA GLU A 120 -2.30 -6.88 25.72
C GLU A 120 -2.11 -5.75 24.71
N LEU A 121 -1.28 -5.97 23.70
CA LEU A 121 -1.03 -5.00 22.63
C LEU A 121 -1.95 -5.18 21.43
N ASP A 122 -2.77 -6.23 21.41
CA ASP A 122 -3.72 -6.47 20.33
C ASP A 122 -4.77 -5.36 20.29
N GLN A 123 -5.12 -4.91 19.10
CA GLN A 123 -6.04 -3.82 18.90
C GLN A 123 -7.09 -4.20 17.87
N GLU A 124 -8.33 -3.86 18.18
CA GLU A 124 -9.46 -3.97 17.26
C GLU A 124 -10.07 -2.58 17.07
N ARG A 125 -10.21 -2.19 15.83
CA ARG A 125 -10.80 -0.91 15.44
C ARG A 125 -11.75 -1.13 14.30
N SER A 126 -12.77 -0.31 14.20
CA SER A 126 -13.67 -0.31 13.05
C SER A 126 -14.15 1.10 12.76
N GLY A 127 -14.77 1.28 11.61
CA GLY A 127 -15.41 2.53 11.29
C GLY A 127 -16.36 2.40 10.11
N ARG A 128 -17.11 3.48 9.92
CA ARG A 128 -18.07 3.60 8.82
C ARG A 128 -18.28 5.07 8.44
N ALA A 129 -18.64 5.29 7.19
CA ALA A 129 -19.22 6.55 6.77
C ALA A 129 -20.74 6.53 7.08
N GLU A 130 -21.24 7.59 7.70
CA GLU A 130 -22.64 7.73 8.11
C GLU A 130 -23.12 9.17 7.84
N GLY A 131 -23.84 9.35 6.74
CA GLY A 131 -24.19 10.69 6.26
C GLY A 131 -22.94 11.51 5.92
N SER A 132 -22.81 12.67 6.56
CA SER A 132 -21.66 13.58 6.42
C SER A 132 -20.52 13.26 7.39
N ASP A 133 -20.60 12.20 8.17
CA ASP A 133 -19.65 11.90 9.23
C ASP A 133 -18.88 10.60 8.97
N LEU A 134 -17.69 10.52 9.53
CA LEU A 134 -16.95 9.30 9.78
C LEU A 134 -17.09 8.92 11.25
N VAL A 135 -17.55 7.71 11.47
CA VAL A 135 -17.71 7.12 12.81
C VAL A 135 -16.58 6.11 13.01
N PHE A 136 -15.79 6.32 14.03
CA PHE A 136 -14.67 5.45 14.43
C PHE A 136 -14.99 4.78 15.74
N LYS A 137 -14.71 3.50 15.84
CA LYS A 137 -14.90 2.71 17.06
C LYS A 137 -13.60 1.96 17.39
N ALA A 138 -13.04 2.29 18.53
CA ALA A 138 -12.01 1.53 19.21
C ALA A 138 -12.54 1.20 20.62
N LYS A 139 -11.87 1.63 21.69
CA LYS A 139 -12.41 1.54 23.07
C LYS A 139 -13.64 2.42 23.26
N LYS A 140 -13.70 3.55 22.55
CA LYS A 140 -14.83 4.48 22.52
C LYS A 140 -15.19 4.81 21.09
N GLU A 141 -16.46 5.12 20.84
CA GLU A 141 -16.91 5.67 19.58
C GLU A 141 -16.65 7.18 19.54
N HIS A 142 -16.16 7.69 18.42
CA HIS A 142 -16.06 9.11 18.14
C HIS A 142 -16.45 9.40 16.70
N ARG A 143 -16.90 10.63 16.46
CA ARG A 143 -17.36 11.11 15.16
C ARG A 143 -16.56 12.32 14.73
N ARG A 144 -16.37 12.47 13.46
CA ARG A 144 -15.84 13.68 12.83
C ARG A 144 -16.43 13.86 11.44
N PRO A 145 -16.51 15.10 10.93
CA PRO A 145 -16.93 15.32 9.56
C PRO A 145 -16.09 14.53 8.56
N ALA A 146 -16.76 13.91 7.58
CA ALA A 146 -16.09 13.24 6.48
C ALA A 146 -15.53 14.30 5.52
N PRO A 147 -14.26 14.19 5.09
CA PRO A 147 -13.80 14.99 3.96
C PRO A 147 -14.59 14.63 2.70
N GLU A 148 -14.74 15.59 1.78
CA GLU A 148 -15.45 15.39 0.51
C GLU A 148 -14.86 14.21 -0.28
N ARG A 149 -13.54 14.12 -0.31
CA ARG A 149 -12.80 13.05 -0.99
C ARG A 149 -11.69 12.55 -0.08
N TRP A 150 -11.70 11.26 0.19
CA TRP A 150 -10.70 10.66 1.04
C TRP A 150 -10.45 9.19 0.71
N THR A 151 -9.31 8.68 1.15
CA THR A 151 -8.93 7.28 0.96
C THR A 151 -7.89 6.85 1.98
N SER A 152 -7.46 5.59 1.96
CA SER A 152 -6.33 5.10 2.75
C SER A 152 -5.14 4.72 1.86
N LEU A 153 -3.98 4.50 2.47
CA LEU A 153 -2.80 4.06 1.74
C LEU A 153 -3.03 2.69 1.08
N TRP A 154 -3.72 1.76 1.74
CA TRP A 154 -4.04 0.44 1.15
C TRP A 154 -4.98 0.57 -0.06
N ASN A 155 -5.96 1.46 0.03
CA ASN A 155 -6.87 1.72 -1.10
C ASN A 155 -6.15 2.35 -2.29
N LEU A 156 -5.11 3.16 -2.06
CA LEU A 156 -4.33 3.77 -3.15
C LEU A 156 -3.62 2.72 -4.02
N PHE A 157 -3.22 1.57 -3.47
CA PHE A 157 -2.71 0.47 -4.31
C PHE A 157 -3.73 0.00 -5.35
N ALA A 158 -4.99 -0.12 -4.97
CA ALA A 158 -6.04 -0.52 -5.89
C ALA A 158 -6.52 0.67 -6.75
N ALA A 159 -6.59 1.87 -6.19
CA ALA A 159 -7.04 3.07 -6.89
C ALA A 159 -6.10 3.44 -8.06
N VAL A 160 -4.78 3.47 -7.83
CA VAL A 160 -3.80 3.86 -8.85
C VAL A 160 -3.82 2.91 -10.05
N GLN A 161 -4.12 1.64 -9.85
CA GLN A 161 -4.23 0.63 -10.92
C GLN A 161 -5.42 0.85 -11.85
N ARG A 162 -6.38 1.69 -11.46
CA ARG A 162 -7.62 1.97 -12.20
C ARG A 162 -7.56 3.30 -12.97
N LEU A 163 -6.52 4.09 -12.76
CA LEU A 163 -6.36 5.39 -13.40
C LEU A 163 -5.76 5.25 -14.80
N PRO A 164 -6.23 6.03 -15.78
CA PRO A 164 -5.60 6.05 -17.09
C PRO A 164 -4.19 6.65 -17.02
N PHE A 165 -3.28 6.17 -17.87
CA PHE A 165 -1.94 6.70 -18.03
C PHE A 165 -1.96 7.99 -18.87
N ALA A 166 -2.46 9.06 -18.29
CA ALA A 166 -2.63 10.35 -18.97
C ALA A 166 -2.34 11.51 -18.01
N ASP A 167 -1.83 12.61 -18.54
CA ASP A 167 -1.50 13.81 -17.75
C ASP A 167 -2.72 14.41 -17.04
N SER A 168 -3.92 14.15 -17.54
CA SER A 168 -5.18 14.53 -16.89
C SER A 168 -5.52 13.68 -15.65
N SER A 169 -4.81 12.56 -15.42
CA SER A 169 -5.03 11.70 -14.26
C SER A 169 -4.49 12.35 -12.99
N VAL A 170 -5.29 13.25 -12.43
CA VAL A 170 -5.00 13.93 -11.18
C VAL A 170 -6.15 13.74 -10.21
N LEU A 171 -5.83 13.24 -9.01
CA LEU A 171 -6.77 13.11 -7.90
C LEU A 171 -6.29 13.96 -6.73
N THR A 172 -7.22 14.69 -6.12
CA THR A 172 -7.02 15.39 -4.84
C THR A 172 -7.89 14.75 -3.78
N PHE A 173 -7.36 14.56 -2.59
CA PHE A 173 -8.03 13.84 -1.51
C PHE A 173 -7.36 14.07 -0.17
N ASP A 174 -8.04 13.67 0.89
CA ASP A 174 -7.45 13.53 2.21
C ASP A 174 -7.06 12.07 2.46
N LEU A 175 -5.88 11.85 3.00
CA LEU A 175 -5.39 10.52 3.34
C LEU A 175 -5.72 10.18 4.80
N PHE A 176 -6.32 9.01 5.02
CA PHE A 176 -6.39 8.41 6.34
C PHE A 176 -5.35 7.28 6.44
N GLU A 177 -4.18 7.60 6.96
CA GLU A 177 -3.15 6.60 7.19
C GLU A 177 -3.65 5.60 8.24
N GLU A 178 -3.57 4.31 7.93
CA GLU A 178 -4.12 3.23 8.74
C GLU A 178 -5.61 3.41 9.11
N LEU A 179 -6.37 4.14 8.27
CA LEU A 179 -7.78 4.48 8.49
C LEU A 179 -8.07 5.21 9.82
N GLU A 180 -7.10 5.91 10.34
CA GLU A 180 -7.19 6.65 11.61
C GLU A 180 -6.56 8.05 11.52
N LEU A 181 -5.29 8.12 11.14
CA LEU A 181 -4.56 9.39 11.13
C LEU A 181 -4.90 10.20 9.88
N HIS A 182 -5.66 11.28 10.07
CA HIS A 182 -6.05 12.19 9.02
C HIS A 182 -4.88 13.08 8.56
N LYS A 183 -4.59 13.05 7.29
CA LYS A 183 -3.59 13.88 6.62
C LYS A 183 -4.27 14.58 5.44
N PRO A 184 -4.55 15.88 5.55
CA PRO A 184 -5.31 16.59 4.52
C PRO A 184 -4.46 17.01 3.32
N GLY A 185 -5.13 17.27 2.20
CA GLY A 185 -4.56 17.95 1.04
C GLY A 185 -3.53 17.13 0.29
N HIS A 186 -3.84 15.87 -0.01
CA HIS A 186 -3.03 15.03 -0.87
C HIS A 186 -3.39 15.19 -2.35
N ARG A 187 -2.41 14.97 -3.19
CA ARG A 187 -2.52 14.95 -4.64
C ARG A 187 -1.81 13.71 -5.18
N LEU A 188 -2.47 12.93 -6.02
CA LEU A 188 -1.91 11.86 -6.82
C LEU A 188 -1.99 12.27 -8.28
N ALA A 189 -0.88 12.21 -9.02
CA ALA A 189 -0.83 12.59 -10.42
C ALA A 189 0.04 11.62 -11.23
N TYR A 190 -0.35 11.36 -12.47
CA TYR A 190 0.50 10.70 -13.44
C TYR A 190 1.72 11.59 -13.76
N VAL A 191 2.91 10.99 -13.81
CA VAL A 191 4.17 11.72 -14.07
C VAL A 191 4.95 11.15 -15.26
N GLY A 192 4.27 10.32 -16.08
CA GLY A 192 4.84 9.84 -17.33
C GLY A 192 5.29 8.38 -17.31
N GLN A 193 5.82 7.95 -18.44
CA GLN A 193 6.43 6.63 -18.62
C GLN A 193 7.95 6.77 -18.56
N HIS A 194 8.61 5.88 -17.84
CA HIS A 194 10.05 5.92 -17.63
C HIS A 194 10.68 4.55 -17.91
N PRO A 195 11.81 4.50 -18.62
CA PRO A 195 12.61 3.29 -18.71
C PRO A 195 13.29 3.05 -17.36
N VAL A 196 13.09 1.87 -16.80
CA VAL A 196 13.75 1.41 -15.58
C VAL A 196 14.63 0.23 -15.93
N SER A 197 15.92 0.34 -15.73
CA SER A 197 16.92 -0.67 -16.08
C SER A 197 17.70 -1.12 -14.86
N TRP A 198 17.95 -2.41 -14.75
CA TRP A 198 18.87 -3.00 -13.78
C TRP A 198 19.55 -4.23 -14.40
N GLY A 199 20.87 -4.23 -14.45
CA GLY A 199 21.64 -5.22 -15.22
C GLY A 199 21.28 -5.16 -16.68
N ASP A 200 20.91 -6.29 -17.25
CA ASP A 200 20.47 -6.47 -18.64
C ASP A 200 18.95 -6.26 -18.85
N LYS A 201 18.21 -6.03 -17.77
CA LYS A 201 16.74 -5.89 -17.78
C LYS A 201 16.34 -4.43 -17.92
N THR A 202 15.37 -4.15 -18.78
CA THR A 202 14.75 -2.83 -18.93
C THR A 202 13.26 -2.99 -19.09
N LEU A 203 12.49 -2.20 -18.33
CA LEU A 203 11.04 -2.11 -18.43
C LEU A 203 10.64 -0.66 -18.66
N ALA A 204 9.65 -0.45 -19.52
CA ALA A 204 8.96 0.85 -19.62
C ALA A 204 7.83 0.87 -18.61
N LEU A 205 7.98 1.63 -17.54
CA LEU A 205 7.04 1.69 -16.44
C LEU A 205 6.33 3.04 -16.37
N HIS A 206 5.04 3.00 -16.12
CA HIS A 206 4.23 4.17 -15.83
C HIS A 206 4.38 4.57 -14.38
N ALA A 207 4.46 5.88 -14.11
CA ALA A 207 4.62 6.36 -12.75
C ALA A 207 3.50 7.35 -12.36
N PHE A 208 3.02 7.21 -11.12
CA PHE A 208 2.23 8.21 -10.43
C PHE A 208 3.00 8.74 -9.24
N GLU A 209 2.84 10.01 -8.92
CA GLU A 209 3.42 10.62 -7.73
C GLU A 209 2.32 11.14 -6.81
N GLN A 210 2.42 10.77 -5.55
CA GLN A 210 1.57 11.26 -4.48
C GLN A 210 2.36 12.23 -3.62
N THR A 211 1.82 13.42 -3.43
CA THR A 211 2.34 14.44 -2.52
C THR A 211 1.24 14.89 -1.57
N GLY A 212 1.59 15.42 -0.40
CA GLY A 212 0.60 15.91 0.56
C GLY A 212 1.23 16.35 1.86
N ARG A 213 0.44 17.04 2.69
CA ARG A 213 0.90 17.51 3.99
C ARG A 213 1.14 16.35 4.95
N GLY A 214 2.23 16.43 5.71
CA GLY A 214 2.58 15.43 6.73
C GLY A 214 2.98 14.07 6.18
N THR A 215 3.28 13.98 4.88
CA THR A 215 3.70 12.74 4.22
C THR A 215 4.87 13.06 3.28
N LEU A 216 5.91 12.24 3.34
CA LEU A 216 6.95 12.28 2.30
C LEU A 216 6.35 11.79 0.98
N PRO A 217 6.80 12.32 -0.19
CA PRO A 217 6.29 11.88 -1.48
C PRO A 217 6.35 10.37 -1.65
N TRP A 218 5.29 9.82 -2.25
CA TRP A 218 5.21 8.44 -2.68
C TRP A 218 5.24 8.38 -4.20
N ARG A 219 5.90 7.36 -4.74
CA ARG A 219 5.87 7.04 -6.16
C ARG A 219 5.38 5.63 -6.37
N TRP A 220 4.48 5.50 -7.33
CA TRP A 220 3.81 4.27 -7.71
C TRP A 220 4.27 3.91 -9.12
N TRP A 221 4.84 2.75 -9.30
CA TRP A 221 5.36 2.27 -10.56
C TRP A 221 4.51 1.09 -11.06
N LEU A 222 3.97 1.22 -12.27
CA LEU A 222 3.05 0.26 -12.85
C LEU A 222 3.56 -0.26 -14.18
N ASP A 223 3.22 -1.53 -14.48
CA ASP A 223 3.40 -2.10 -15.82
C ASP A 223 2.31 -1.58 -16.78
N GLY A 224 2.44 -1.95 -18.08
CA GLY A 224 1.46 -1.60 -19.11
C GLY A 224 0.07 -2.21 -18.92
N GLN A 225 -0.10 -3.11 -17.96
CA GLN A 225 -1.39 -3.70 -17.58
C GLN A 225 -1.98 -3.05 -16.31
N HIS A 226 -1.45 -1.90 -15.90
CA HIS A 226 -1.85 -1.17 -14.68
C HIS A 226 -1.52 -1.88 -13.36
N ARG A 227 -0.73 -2.94 -13.35
CA ARG A 227 -0.34 -3.61 -12.11
C ARG A 227 0.74 -2.81 -11.39
N VAL A 228 0.56 -2.51 -10.11
CA VAL A 228 1.60 -1.89 -9.28
C VAL A 228 2.74 -2.88 -9.07
N LEU A 229 3.93 -2.56 -9.58
CA LEU A 229 5.14 -3.35 -9.40
C LEU A 229 5.95 -2.87 -8.18
N LEU A 230 5.98 -1.56 -7.96
CA LEU A 230 6.67 -0.93 -6.84
C LEU A 230 5.87 0.27 -6.36
N ALA A 231 5.69 0.37 -5.06
CA ALA A 231 5.24 1.59 -4.39
C ALA A 231 6.30 1.99 -3.36
N ALA A 232 6.86 3.19 -3.48
CA ALA A 232 7.95 3.63 -2.64
C ALA A 232 7.73 5.06 -2.15
N GLY A 233 7.97 5.29 -0.87
CA GLY A 233 7.86 6.63 -0.29
C GLY A 233 8.31 6.67 1.14
N GLY A 234 8.85 7.82 1.54
CA GLY A 234 9.33 8.03 2.87
C GLY A 234 10.45 7.03 3.23
N ARG A 235 10.16 6.13 4.15
CA ARG A 235 11.12 5.19 4.73
C ARG A 235 10.98 3.76 4.20
N ARG A 236 9.99 3.47 3.35
CA ARG A 236 9.62 2.11 2.95
C ARG A 236 9.29 1.98 1.46
N ALA A 237 9.48 0.78 0.95
CA ALA A 237 9.02 0.37 -0.38
C ALA A 237 8.30 -0.96 -0.30
N TYR A 238 7.38 -1.16 -1.25
CA TYR A 238 6.65 -2.40 -1.46
C TYR A 238 6.91 -2.87 -2.88
N LEU A 239 7.74 -3.89 -3.03
CA LEU A 239 8.05 -4.53 -4.31
C LEU A 239 7.15 -5.75 -4.50
N LEU A 240 6.48 -5.85 -5.64
CA LEU A 240 5.62 -6.98 -5.96
C LEU A 240 6.41 -8.29 -5.88
N ASP A 241 5.94 -9.23 -5.07
CA ASP A 241 6.51 -10.56 -4.93
C ASP A 241 6.03 -11.45 -6.08
N THR A 242 6.92 -11.70 -7.04
CA THR A 242 6.63 -12.53 -8.21
C THR A 242 7.01 -13.99 -8.01
N SER A 243 7.61 -14.35 -6.88
CA SER A 243 7.97 -15.72 -6.52
C SER A 243 6.78 -16.52 -5.97
N ALA A 244 5.83 -15.82 -5.34
CA ALA A 244 4.58 -16.44 -4.92
C ALA A 244 3.78 -16.83 -6.17
N LYS A 245 3.55 -18.11 -6.41
CA LYS A 245 2.58 -18.58 -7.39
C LYS A 245 1.21 -18.06 -6.95
N GLY A 246 0.91 -16.84 -7.34
CA GLY A 246 -0.40 -16.24 -7.15
C GLY A 246 -1.39 -17.02 -7.99
N GLY A 247 -2.09 -17.93 -7.36
CA GLY A 247 -3.29 -18.50 -7.94
C GLY A 247 -4.26 -17.33 -8.14
N VAL A 248 -4.49 -16.96 -9.40
CA VAL A 248 -5.72 -16.30 -9.78
C VAL A 248 -6.83 -17.31 -9.47
N ALA A 249 -7.54 -17.11 -8.38
CA ALA A 249 -8.75 -17.86 -8.05
C ALA A 249 -9.96 -17.13 -8.61
#